data_839006336d6347cf0a6b6a507a3c4725
#
_entry.id   839006336d6347cf0a6b6a507a3c4725
#
_cell.length_a   1.000
_cell.length_b   1.000
_cell.length_c   1.000
_cell.angle_alpha   90.00
_cell.angle_beta   90.00
_cell.angle_gamma   90.00
#
_symmetry.space_group_name_H-M   'P 1'
#
loop_
_entity.id
_entity.type
_entity.pdbx_description
1 polymer ?
#
loop_
_entity_poly.entity_id
_entity_poly.type
_entity_poly.pdbx_seq_one_letter_code
_entity_poly.pdbx_strand_id
1 'polypeptide(L)'
;MRIAVIDNDPKQRARINEILRGAHHISTSVSSLEKLVADPASDVELMVYHWQPIAHGAGPHPLKALRQARPLLPVLVVTDQASDQALADWLNDPHTDYLVRPVRSTDLLLRIKLWHMRIWPHAEQPSPLQFGPYAFDVQSATAWLGDKPIPVTRKEFSLALLLFRHLGQPLSRATIHEAVWPKEAEFNSRSLDTHIARVRLKFALQPAHGYQLSPVYGYGYQLQATDFPG
;
A
#
# COMPACT_ATOMS: atom_id res chain seq x y z
N MET A 1 -6.09 6.09 4.67
CA MET A 1 -7.55 6.26 4.39
C MET A 1 -8.21 7.02 5.52
N ARG A 2 -9.24 7.82 5.20
CA ARG A 2 -10.13 8.46 6.17
C ARG A 2 -11.39 7.63 6.34
N ILE A 3 -11.60 7.10 7.52
CA ILE A 3 -12.64 6.11 7.82
C ILE A 3 -13.61 6.67 8.85
N ALA A 4 -14.90 6.74 8.48
CA ALA A 4 -15.96 7.06 9.41
C ALA A 4 -16.38 5.82 10.21
N VAL A 5 -16.53 5.96 11.52
CA VAL A 5 -16.99 4.88 12.41
C VAL A 5 -18.30 5.29 13.06
N ILE A 6 -19.35 4.53 12.78
CA ILE A 6 -20.68 4.68 13.38
C ILE A 6 -21.02 3.41 14.13
N ASP A 7 -21.00 3.49 15.43
CA ASP A 7 -21.35 2.40 16.35
C ASP A 7 -22.02 2.98 17.61
N ASN A 8 -23.16 2.46 18.00
CA ASN A 8 -23.89 2.95 19.17
C ASN A 8 -23.22 2.53 20.49
N ASP A 9 -22.44 1.43 20.47
CA ASP A 9 -21.64 1.04 21.63
C ASP A 9 -20.34 1.86 21.68
N PRO A 10 -20.17 2.74 22.67
CA PRO A 10 -18.97 3.57 22.76
C PRO A 10 -17.69 2.78 22.98
N LYS A 11 -17.75 1.60 23.62
CA LYS A 11 -16.59 0.73 23.84
C LYS A 11 -16.13 0.09 22.52
N GLN A 12 -17.07 -0.42 21.73
CA GLN A 12 -16.77 -1.01 20.43
C GLN A 12 -16.25 0.06 19.47
N ARG A 13 -16.89 1.22 19.44
CA ARG A 13 -16.45 2.37 18.63
C ARG A 13 -15.03 2.79 18.99
N ALA A 14 -14.70 2.89 20.29
CA ALA A 14 -13.35 3.23 20.74
C ALA A 14 -12.33 2.20 20.30
N ARG A 15 -12.65 0.90 20.45
CA ARG A 15 -11.78 -0.22 20.02
C ARG A 15 -11.53 -0.22 18.51
N ILE A 16 -12.57 -0.02 17.69
CA ILE A 16 -12.39 0.06 16.23
C ILE A 16 -11.50 1.24 15.87
N ASN A 17 -11.71 2.42 16.46
CA ASN A 17 -10.86 3.58 16.21
C ASN A 17 -9.42 3.35 16.65
N GLU A 18 -9.17 2.63 17.73
CA GLU A 18 -7.81 2.26 18.18
C GLU A 18 -7.11 1.36 17.16
N ILE A 19 -7.79 0.31 16.68
CA ILE A 19 -7.26 -0.58 15.64
C ILE A 19 -6.92 0.20 14.37
N LEU A 20 -7.81 1.09 13.92
CA LEU A 20 -7.62 1.88 12.71
C LEU A 20 -6.43 2.84 12.82
N ARG A 21 -6.29 3.52 13.96
CA ARG A 21 -5.17 4.43 14.23
C ARG A 21 -3.85 3.67 14.34
N GLY A 22 -3.84 2.50 14.97
CA GLY A 22 -2.66 1.62 15.02
C GLY A 22 -2.17 1.16 13.64
N ALA A 23 -3.08 1.12 12.66
CA ALA A 23 -2.78 0.82 11.25
C ALA A 23 -2.59 2.09 10.38
N HIS A 24 -2.34 3.24 10.98
CA HIS A 24 -2.11 4.53 10.32
C HIS A 24 -3.27 5.06 9.47
N HIS A 25 -4.51 4.66 9.78
CA HIS A 25 -5.72 5.24 9.19
C HIS A 25 -6.19 6.44 10.01
N ILE A 26 -6.76 7.44 9.34
CA ILE A 26 -7.44 8.56 10.02
C ILE A 26 -8.88 8.11 10.29
N SER A 27 -9.23 7.92 11.56
CA SER A 27 -10.58 7.49 11.94
C SER A 27 -11.35 8.61 12.63
N THR A 28 -12.60 8.79 12.21
CA THR A 28 -13.53 9.79 12.78
C THR A 28 -14.79 9.10 13.26
N SER A 29 -15.16 9.35 14.53
CA SER A 29 -16.45 8.89 15.05
C SER A 29 -17.55 9.84 14.58
N VAL A 30 -18.53 9.31 13.86
CA VAL A 30 -19.71 10.03 13.42
C VAL A 30 -20.90 9.56 14.25
N SER A 31 -21.70 10.49 14.76
CA SER A 31 -22.78 10.14 15.69
C SER A 31 -24.01 9.54 15.01
N SER A 32 -24.20 9.80 13.70
CA SER A 32 -25.31 9.22 12.93
C SER A 32 -25.04 9.26 11.44
N LEU A 33 -25.78 8.43 10.69
CA LEU A 33 -25.72 8.40 9.22
C LEU A 33 -26.19 9.70 8.58
N GLU A 34 -27.20 10.35 9.18
CA GLU A 34 -27.77 11.60 8.66
C GLU A 34 -26.71 12.69 8.58
N LYS A 35 -25.81 12.76 9.56
CA LYS A 35 -24.69 13.72 9.53
C LYS A 35 -23.73 13.48 8.37
N LEU A 36 -23.45 12.21 8.05
CA LEU A 36 -22.61 11.86 6.93
C LEU A 36 -23.30 12.13 5.58
N VAL A 37 -24.60 11.95 5.52
CA VAL A 37 -25.43 12.28 4.33
C VAL A 37 -25.52 13.78 4.12
N ALA A 38 -25.65 14.56 5.20
CA ALA A 38 -25.76 16.02 5.16
C ALA A 38 -24.45 16.72 4.78
N ASP A 39 -23.31 16.03 4.88
CA ASP A 39 -21.98 16.55 4.49
C ASP A 39 -21.40 15.77 3.29
N PRO A 40 -21.87 16.07 2.06
CA PRO A 40 -21.36 15.40 0.86
C PRO A 40 -19.90 15.74 0.54
N ALA A 41 -19.37 16.83 1.12
CA ALA A 41 -17.98 17.25 0.97
C ALA A 41 -17.04 16.55 1.95
N SER A 42 -17.55 15.69 2.84
CA SER A 42 -16.69 14.98 3.78
C SER A 42 -15.74 14.04 3.03
N ASP A 43 -14.45 14.12 3.38
CA ASP A 43 -13.36 13.34 2.79
C ASP A 43 -13.37 11.85 3.22
N VAL A 44 -14.50 11.32 3.64
CA VAL A 44 -14.65 9.92 4.08
C VAL A 44 -14.53 9.00 2.89
N GLU A 45 -13.59 8.07 2.96
CA GLU A 45 -13.24 7.12 1.89
C GLU A 45 -13.82 5.71 2.15
N LEU A 46 -14.15 5.39 3.41
CA LEU A 46 -14.78 4.15 3.83
C LEU A 46 -15.58 4.40 5.10
N MET A 47 -16.69 3.68 5.27
CA MET A 47 -17.48 3.72 6.50
C MET A 47 -17.49 2.34 7.17
N VAL A 48 -17.26 2.31 8.47
CA VAL A 48 -17.54 1.16 9.34
C VAL A 48 -18.82 1.47 10.09
N TYR A 49 -19.86 0.65 9.87
CA TYR A 49 -21.21 0.90 10.35
C TYR A 49 -21.72 -0.30 11.16
N HIS A 50 -22.16 -0.06 12.40
CA HIS A 50 -22.83 -1.09 13.20
C HIS A 50 -24.28 -1.27 12.72
N TRP A 51 -24.58 -2.45 12.19
CA TRP A 51 -25.89 -2.83 11.72
C TRP A 51 -26.90 -2.87 12.85
N GLN A 52 -28.02 -2.24 12.63
CA GLN A 52 -29.16 -2.31 13.52
C GLN A 52 -30.38 -2.74 12.71
N PRO A 53 -30.99 -3.88 13.05
CA PRO A 53 -32.26 -4.29 12.44
C PRO A 53 -33.30 -3.21 12.64
N ILE A 54 -34.05 -2.90 11.61
CA ILE A 54 -35.16 -1.97 11.70
C ILE A 54 -36.41 -2.74 12.14
N ALA A 55 -37.17 -2.18 13.08
CA ALA A 55 -38.46 -2.74 13.48
C ALA A 55 -39.40 -2.80 12.29
N HIS A 56 -40.22 -3.85 12.20
CA HIS A 56 -41.24 -3.99 11.14
C HIS A 56 -42.10 -2.74 11.06
N GLY A 57 -42.17 -2.11 9.88
CA GLY A 57 -42.96 -0.91 9.67
C GLY A 57 -42.27 0.43 9.91
N ALA A 58 -41.00 0.46 10.31
CA ALA A 58 -40.25 1.68 10.62
C ALA A 58 -39.70 2.44 9.39
N GLY A 59 -40.08 2.07 8.18
CA GLY A 59 -39.60 2.72 6.95
C GLY A 59 -38.29 2.13 6.39
N PRO A 60 -37.70 2.77 5.37
CA PRO A 60 -36.49 2.28 4.75
C PRO A 60 -35.26 2.39 5.66
N HIS A 61 -34.34 1.44 5.55
CA HIS A 61 -33.09 1.47 6.31
C HIS A 61 -32.28 2.74 6.03
N PRO A 62 -31.69 3.41 7.05
CA PRO A 62 -30.95 4.68 6.90
C PRO A 62 -29.80 4.60 5.87
N LEU A 63 -29.20 3.43 5.69
CA LEU A 63 -28.19 3.21 4.63
C LEU A 63 -28.72 3.50 3.23
N LYS A 64 -30.04 3.43 2.99
CA LYS A 64 -30.62 3.74 1.68
C LYS A 64 -30.41 5.21 1.31
N ALA A 65 -30.59 6.12 2.25
CA ALA A 65 -30.30 7.55 2.06
C ALA A 65 -28.81 7.80 1.82
N LEU A 66 -27.95 7.11 2.58
CA LEU A 66 -26.50 7.17 2.34
C LEU A 66 -26.14 6.70 0.92
N ARG A 67 -26.69 5.59 0.49
CA ARG A 67 -26.39 5.03 -0.84
C ARG A 67 -26.86 5.93 -1.98
N GLN A 68 -27.98 6.66 -1.79
CA GLN A 68 -28.45 7.67 -2.73
C GLN A 68 -27.51 8.89 -2.79
N ALA A 69 -27.04 9.36 -1.64
CA ALA A 69 -26.14 10.51 -1.56
C ALA A 69 -24.71 10.18 -1.96
N ARG A 70 -24.25 8.97 -1.64
CA ARG A 70 -22.86 8.50 -1.85
C ARG A 70 -22.83 7.07 -2.42
N PRO A 71 -23.19 6.89 -3.69
CA PRO A 71 -23.41 5.56 -4.29
C PRO A 71 -22.16 4.66 -4.28
N LEU A 72 -20.98 5.24 -4.34
CA LEU A 72 -19.70 4.51 -4.42
C LEU A 72 -18.96 4.39 -3.08
N LEU A 73 -19.49 4.99 -1.98
CA LEU A 73 -18.83 4.92 -0.68
C LEU A 73 -18.84 3.48 -0.16
N PRO A 74 -17.68 2.86 0.10
CA PRO A 74 -17.62 1.54 0.68
C PRO A 74 -18.17 1.53 2.10
N VAL A 75 -18.98 0.53 2.40
CA VAL A 75 -19.56 0.32 3.72
C VAL A 75 -19.16 -1.05 4.24
N LEU A 76 -18.43 -1.08 5.34
CA LEU A 76 -18.16 -2.28 6.09
C LEU A 76 -19.14 -2.38 7.26
N VAL A 77 -20.11 -3.24 7.11
CA VAL A 77 -21.15 -3.48 8.12
C VAL A 77 -20.59 -4.36 9.24
N VAL A 78 -20.75 -3.95 10.49
CA VAL A 78 -20.47 -4.77 11.67
C VAL A 78 -21.80 -5.23 12.24
N THR A 79 -22.01 -6.54 12.37
CA THR A 79 -23.27 -7.11 12.86
C THR A 79 -23.02 -8.09 14.00
N ASP A 80 -24.02 -8.24 14.87
CA ASP A 80 -24.02 -9.27 15.91
C ASP A 80 -24.51 -10.64 15.37
N GLN A 81 -25.26 -10.64 14.26
CA GLN A 81 -25.83 -11.85 13.64
C GLN A 81 -25.66 -11.83 12.13
N ALA A 82 -25.07 -12.92 11.59
CA ALA A 82 -24.89 -13.04 10.13
C ALA A 82 -26.18 -13.46 9.37
N SER A 83 -27.25 -13.84 10.09
CA SER A 83 -28.47 -14.42 9.53
C SER A 83 -29.62 -13.41 9.33
N ASP A 84 -29.34 -12.10 9.38
CA ASP A 84 -30.35 -11.08 9.13
C ASP A 84 -30.64 -10.98 7.63
N GLN A 85 -31.90 -11.30 7.25
CA GLN A 85 -32.35 -11.25 5.85
C GLN A 85 -32.25 -9.82 5.27
N ALA A 86 -32.53 -8.80 6.09
CA ALA A 86 -32.42 -7.42 5.65
C ALA A 86 -30.96 -7.02 5.37
N LEU A 87 -30.00 -7.58 6.10
CA LEU A 87 -28.58 -7.43 5.82
C LEU A 87 -28.20 -8.14 4.50
N ALA A 88 -28.74 -9.33 4.25
CA ALA A 88 -28.44 -10.08 3.02
C ALA A 88 -28.78 -9.27 1.76
N ASP A 89 -29.88 -8.51 1.76
CA ASP A 89 -30.24 -7.62 0.65
C ASP A 89 -29.18 -6.53 0.39
N TRP A 90 -28.56 -6.02 1.46
CA TRP A 90 -27.46 -5.03 1.35
C TRP A 90 -26.15 -5.63 0.84
N LEU A 91 -25.90 -6.91 1.09
CA LEU A 91 -24.67 -7.58 0.62
C LEU A 91 -24.67 -7.85 -0.89
N ASN A 92 -25.82 -7.68 -1.57
CA ASN A 92 -25.88 -7.68 -3.03
C ASN A 92 -25.29 -6.39 -3.65
N ASP A 93 -25.12 -5.33 -2.84
CA ASP A 93 -24.41 -4.12 -3.28
C ASP A 93 -22.89 -4.35 -3.31
N PRO A 94 -22.23 -4.15 -4.45
CA PRO A 94 -20.79 -4.40 -4.59
C PRO A 94 -19.92 -3.50 -3.70
N HIS A 95 -20.48 -2.43 -3.12
CA HIS A 95 -19.79 -1.51 -2.21
C HIS A 95 -20.12 -1.79 -0.75
N THR A 96 -20.71 -2.94 -0.43
CA THR A 96 -21.02 -3.36 0.94
C THR A 96 -20.33 -4.68 1.25
N ASP A 97 -19.73 -4.78 2.44
CA ASP A 97 -19.16 -6.01 2.99
C ASP A 97 -19.50 -6.06 4.49
N TYR A 98 -19.27 -7.19 5.16
CA TYR A 98 -19.64 -7.31 6.56
C TYR A 98 -18.60 -8.04 7.42
N LEU A 99 -18.66 -7.77 8.71
CA LEU A 99 -17.96 -8.48 9.78
C LEU A 99 -18.94 -8.86 10.88
N VAL A 100 -18.79 -10.05 11.43
CA VAL A 100 -19.55 -10.50 12.59
C VAL A 100 -18.76 -10.22 13.87
N ARG A 101 -19.43 -9.73 14.92
CA ARG A 101 -18.81 -9.54 16.23
C ARG A 101 -18.47 -10.88 16.90
N PRO A 102 -17.38 -10.97 17.68
CA PRO A 102 -16.46 -9.89 18.05
C PRO A 102 -15.48 -9.53 16.92
N VAL A 103 -15.36 -8.23 16.60
CA VAL A 103 -14.47 -7.75 15.55
C VAL A 103 -13.02 -7.98 15.94
N ARG A 104 -12.32 -8.81 15.16
CA ARG A 104 -10.89 -9.04 15.31
C ARG A 104 -10.12 -8.00 14.48
N SER A 105 -9.01 -7.51 15.01
CA SER A 105 -8.18 -6.51 14.32
C SER A 105 -7.69 -7.01 12.95
N THR A 106 -7.28 -8.27 12.87
CA THR A 106 -6.85 -8.91 11.62
C THR A 106 -7.93 -8.89 10.54
N ASP A 107 -9.17 -9.22 10.92
CA ASP A 107 -10.28 -9.33 9.98
C ASP A 107 -10.71 -7.95 9.49
N LEU A 108 -10.78 -6.97 10.40
CA LEU A 108 -11.09 -5.58 10.07
C LEU A 108 -10.07 -4.99 9.10
N LEU A 109 -8.78 -5.11 9.42
CA LEU A 109 -7.72 -4.55 8.61
C LEU A 109 -7.59 -5.25 7.25
N LEU A 110 -7.81 -6.58 7.19
CA LEU A 110 -7.83 -7.31 5.93
C LEU A 110 -8.96 -6.82 5.01
N ARG A 111 -10.18 -6.63 5.53
CA ARG A 111 -11.32 -6.12 4.75
C ARG A 111 -11.06 -4.70 4.23
N ILE A 112 -10.53 -3.82 5.08
CA ILE A 112 -10.15 -2.45 4.69
C ILE A 112 -9.09 -2.49 3.59
N LYS A 113 -8.08 -3.35 3.72
CA LYS A 113 -7.06 -3.53 2.69
C LYS A 113 -7.64 -4.01 1.36
N LEU A 114 -8.53 -4.99 1.38
CA LEU A 114 -9.21 -5.49 0.17
C LEU A 114 -10.05 -4.38 -0.50
N TRP A 115 -10.74 -3.55 0.30
CA TRP A 115 -11.47 -2.40 -0.22
C TRP A 115 -10.54 -1.36 -0.84
N HIS A 116 -9.43 -1.05 -0.17
CA HIS A 116 -8.43 -0.13 -0.71
C HIS A 116 -7.93 -0.61 -2.09
N MET A 117 -7.62 -1.88 -2.22
CA MET A 117 -7.18 -2.48 -3.50
C MET A 117 -8.27 -2.45 -4.59
N ARG A 118 -9.56 -2.54 -4.22
CA ARG A 118 -10.69 -2.50 -5.19
C ARG A 118 -10.99 -1.09 -5.68
N ILE A 119 -10.95 -0.09 -4.79
CA ILE A 119 -11.32 1.28 -5.09
C ILE A 119 -10.18 2.02 -5.77
N TRP A 120 -8.97 1.74 -5.34
CA TRP A 120 -7.75 2.30 -5.92
C TRP A 120 -6.83 1.18 -6.42
N PRO A 121 -7.21 0.47 -7.50
CA PRO A 121 -6.40 -0.63 -8.04
C PRO A 121 -5.00 -0.15 -8.47
N HIS A 122 -4.81 1.15 -8.62
CA HIS A 122 -3.52 1.78 -8.93
C HIS A 122 -2.93 2.57 -7.76
N ALA A 123 -3.64 2.77 -6.63
CA ALA A 123 -3.15 3.57 -5.51
C ALA A 123 -2.16 2.82 -4.61
N GLU A 124 -2.15 1.50 -4.64
CA GLU A 124 -1.16 0.64 -3.97
C GLU A 124 -0.18 -0.05 -4.92
N GLN A 125 -0.19 0.28 -6.20
CA GLN A 125 1.06 0.20 -6.92
C GLN A 125 1.85 1.42 -6.44
N PRO A 126 2.83 1.27 -5.54
CA PRO A 126 3.76 2.37 -5.33
C PRO A 126 4.25 2.71 -6.71
N SER A 127 4.00 3.97 -7.13
CA SER A 127 4.54 4.44 -8.40
C SER A 127 5.98 3.98 -8.46
N PRO A 128 6.43 3.35 -9.54
CA PRO A 128 7.78 2.86 -9.61
C PRO A 128 8.71 3.96 -9.13
N LEU A 129 9.64 3.63 -8.23
CA LEU A 129 10.60 4.61 -7.76
C LEU A 129 11.37 5.12 -8.95
N GLN A 130 11.29 6.42 -9.21
CA GLN A 130 11.90 7.05 -10.38
C GLN A 130 13.28 7.62 -10.04
N PHE A 131 14.26 7.29 -10.86
CA PHE A 131 15.61 7.86 -10.83
C PHE A 131 16.01 8.23 -12.26
N GLY A 132 15.68 9.47 -12.67
CA GLY A 132 15.81 9.88 -14.07
C GLY A 132 15.02 8.95 -15.00
N PRO A 133 15.67 8.31 -16.00
CA PRO A 133 14.98 7.41 -16.92
C PRO A 133 14.70 6.00 -16.34
N TYR A 134 15.20 5.70 -15.13
CA TYR A 134 15.01 4.40 -14.49
C TYR A 134 13.81 4.38 -13.57
N ALA A 135 13.01 3.31 -13.68
CA ALA A 135 11.87 3.05 -12.82
C ALA A 135 12.00 1.69 -12.12
N PHE A 136 11.65 1.61 -10.85
CA PHE A 136 11.73 0.39 -10.04
C PHE A 136 10.40 0.09 -9.36
N ASP A 137 9.73 -0.99 -9.72
CA ASP A 137 8.61 -1.54 -8.96
C ASP A 137 9.13 -2.53 -7.92
N VAL A 138 9.04 -2.14 -6.66
CA VAL A 138 9.54 -2.93 -5.53
C VAL A 138 8.69 -4.18 -5.28
N GLN A 139 7.40 -4.15 -5.61
CA GLN A 139 6.49 -5.27 -5.35
C GLN A 139 6.74 -6.41 -6.34
N SER A 140 6.82 -6.09 -7.62
CA SER A 140 7.08 -7.08 -8.67
C SER A 140 8.58 -7.39 -8.84
N ALA A 141 9.46 -6.61 -8.21
CA ALA A 141 10.92 -6.62 -8.43
C ALA A 141 11.29 -6.44 -9.91
N THR A 142 10.59 -5.55 -10.59
CA THR A 142 10.80 -5.22 -12.00
C THR A 142 11.41 -3.82 -12.12
N ALA A 143 12.34 -3.66 -13.07
CA ALA A 143 12.96 -2.37 -13.37
C ALA A 143 12.83 -2.06 -14.86
N TRP A 144 12.81 -0.76 -15.19
CA TRP A 144 12.72 -0.25 -16.56
C TRP A 144 13.75 0.83 -16.80
N LEU A 145 14.12 0.97 -18.07
CA LEU A 145 14.82 2.12 -18.61
C LEU A 145 13.91 2.77 -19.66
N GLY A 146 13.32 3.92 -19.34
CA GLY A 146 12.16 4.45 -20.07
C GLY A 146 11.03 3.43 -20.05
N ASP A 147 10.51 3.07 -21.22
CA ASP A 147 9.42 2.09 -21.36
C ASP A 147 9.92 0.63 -21.53
N LYS A 148 11.24 0.40 -21.51
CA LYS A 148 11.81 -0.93 -21.75
C LYS A 148 12.11 -1.64 -20.42
N PRO A 149 11.53 -2.84 -20.17
CA PRO A 149 11.85 -3.63 -19.00
C PRO A 149 13.29 -4.15 -19.05
N ILE A 150 13.97 -4.10 -17.89
CA ILE A 150 15.32 -4.63 -17.74
C ILE A 150 15.22 -6.06 -17.16
N PRO A 151 15.72 -7.10 -17.85
CA PRO A 151 15.64 -8.47 -17.37
C PRO A 151 16.63 -8.70 -16.22
N VAL A 152 16.15 -8.68 -14.98
CA VAL A 152 16.95 -8.81 -13.77
C VAL A 152 16.48 -9.96 -12.88
N THR A 153 17.41 -10.57 -12.17
CA THR A 153 17.10 -11.44 -11.04
C THR A 153 16.76 -10.61 -9.80
N ARG A 154 16.10 -11.19 -8.79
CA ARG A 154 15.79 -10.49 -7.53
C ARG A 154 17.03 -9.88 -6.86
N LYS A 155 18.17 -10.56 -6.89
CA LYS A 155 19.43 -10.05 -6.32
C LYS A 155 19.98 -8.86 -7.11
N GLU A 156 19.95 -8.95 -8.45
CA GLU A 156 20.36 -7.83 -9.32
C GLU A 156 19.43 -6.62 -9.16
N PHE A 157 18.11 -6.85 -9.04
CA PHE A 157 17.14 -5.80 -8.76
C PHE A 157 17.44 -5.11 -7.41
N SER A 158 17.61 -5.90 -6.33
CA SER A 158 17.89 -5.35 -5.00
C SER A 158 19.19 -4.57 -4.96
N LEU A 159 20.23 -5.06 -5.64
CA LEU A 159 21.52 -4.39 -5.76
C LEU A 159 21.40 -3.06 -6.51
N ALA A 160 20.74 -3.07 -7.67
CA ALA A 160 20.50 -1.86 -8.46
C ALA A 160 19.71 -0.82 -7.65
N LEU A 161 18.59 -1.22 -7.07
CA LEU A 161 17.75 -0.32 -6.25
C LEU A 161 18.54 0.26 -5.06
N LEU A 162 19.37 -0.53 -4.38
CA LEU A 162 20.24 -0.06 -3.30
C LEU A 162 21.18 1.04 -3.80
N LEU A 163 21.84 0.82 -4.93
CA LEU A 163 22.78 1.80 -5.53
C LEU A 163 22.07 3.09 -5.92
N PHE A 164 20.88 3.01 -6.53
CA PHE A 164 20.10 4.19 -6.91
C PHE A 164 19.58 4.98 -5.70
N ARG A 165 19.18 4.30 -4.61
CA ARG A 165 18.78 4.96 -3.35
C ARG A 165 19.92 5.70 -2.67
N HIS A 166 21.16 5.29 -2.92
CA HIS A 166 22.37 5.92 -2.39
C HIS A 166 23.18 6.62 -3.48
N LEU A 167 22.48 7.22 -4.45
CA LEU A 167 23.12 7.95 -5.54
C LEU A 167 24.05 9.03 -5.00
N GLY A 168 25.28 9.07 -5.54
CA GLY A 168 26.32 10.00 -5.09
C GLY A 168 27.04 9.59 -3.80
N GLN A 169 26.61 8.50 -3.13
CA GLN A 169 27.23 8.04 -1.88
C GLN A 169 28.00 6.72 -2.10
N PRO A 170 29.22 6.59 -1.56
CA PRO A 170 29.94 5.33 -1.61
C PRO A 170 29.33 4.31 -0.64
N LEU A 171 29.11 3.10 -1.10
CA LEU A 171 28.63 1.98 -0.29
C LEU A 171 29.76 0.98 -0.05
N SER A 172 29.96 0.59 1.20
CA SER A 172 30.94 -0.41 1.55
C SER A 172 30.51 -1.81 1.03
N ARG A 173 31.50 -2.68 0.77
CA ARG A 173 31.22 -4.07 0.36
C ARG A 173 30.39 -4.82 1.41
N ALA A 174 30.62 -4.56 2.70
CA ALA A 174 29.88 -5.14 3.80
C ALA A 174 28.42 -4.66 3.80
N THR A 175 28.17 -3.36 3.67
CA THR A 175 26.83 -2.77 3.60
C THR A 175 26.03 -3.34 2.43
N ILE A 176 26.66 -3.46 1.25
CA ILE A 176 26.00 -4.03 0.07
C ILE A 176 25.67 -5.50 0.31
N HIS A 177 26.58 -6.28 0.88
CA HIS A 177 26.36 -7.69 1.17
C HIS A 177 25.21 -7.88 2.17
N GLU A 178 25.23 -7.18 3.29
CA GLU A 178 24.17 -7.25 4.32
C GLU A 178 22.79 -6.91 3.74
N ALA A 179 22.70 -5.89 2.90
CA ALA A 179 21.45 -5.47 2.30
C ALA A 179 20.88 -6.44 1.24
N VAL A 180 21.76 -7.05 0.44
CA VAL A 180 21.36 -7.89 -0.72
C VAL A 180 21.37 -9.39 -0.41
N TRP A 181 22.22 -9.83 0.53
CA TRP A 181 22.36 -11.24 0.94
C TRP A 181 22.23 -11.47 2.46
N PRO A 182 21.20 -11.00 3.14
CA PRO A 182 21.08 -11.01 4.61
C PRO A 182 21.09 -12.44 5.23
N LYS A 183 20.85 -13.47 4.42
CA LYS A 183 20.80 -14.88 4.88
C LYS A 183 22.09 -15.65 4.59
N GLU A 184 23.05 -15.07 3.88
CA GLU A 184 24.31 -15.72 3.55
C GLU A 184 25.34 -15.38 4.63
N ALA A 185 25.73 -16.38 5.43
CA ALA A 185 26.65 -16.20 6.56
C ALA A 185 28.08 -15.86 6.14
N GLU A 186 28.47 -16.19 4.91
CA GLU A 186 29.82 -15.93 4.40
C GLU A 186 29.82 -14.81 3.35
N PHE A 187 30.65 -13.82 3.60
CA PHE A 187 30.90 -12.74 2.65
C PHE A 187 31.76 -13.24 1.49
N ASN A 188 31.14 -13.47 0.33
CA ASN A 188 31.87 -13.81 -0.90
C ASN A 188 32.06 -12.57 -1.79
N SER A 189 33.22 -11.96 -1.69
CA SER A 189 33.58 -10.75 -2.47
C SER A 189 33.52 -10.96 -3.99
N ARG A 190 33.87 -12.14 -4.50
CA ARG A 190 33.80 -12.46 -5.93
C ARG A 190 32.36 -12.53 -6.44
N SER A 191 31.44 -13.01 -5.62
CA SER A 191 30.01 -13.03 -5.96
C SER A 191 29.47 -11.60 -6.11
N LEU A 192 29.84 -10.68 -5.20
CA LEU A 192 29.48 -9.27 -5.28
C LEU A 192 29.99 -8.64 -6.58
N ASP A 193 31.26 -8.80 -6.93
CA ASP A 193 31.84 -8.20 -8.11
C ASP A 193 31.18 -8.70 -9.41
N THR A 194 30.78 -9.97 -9.44
CA THR A 194 30.02 -10.54 -10.55
C THR A 194 28.65 -9.88 -10.69
N HIS A 195 27.93 -9.68 -9.59
CA HIS A 195 26.62 -9.02 -9.62
C HIS A 195 26.74 -7.54 -9.97
N ILE A 196 27.75 -6.84 -9.48
CA ILE A 196 28.05 -5.45 -9.88
C ILE A 196 28.31 -5.34 -11.39
N ALA A 197 29.11 -6.24 -11.96
CA ALA A 197 29.36 -6.25 -13.40
C ALA A 197 28.08 -6.48 -14.21
N ARG A 198 27.21 -7.41 -13.77
CA ARG A 198 25.93 -7.68 -14.42
C ARG A 198 24.96 -6.48 -14.31
N VAL A 199 24.84 -5.87 -13.14
CA VAL A 199 24.02 -4.68 -12.94
C VAL A 199 24.53 -3.53 -13.81
N ARG A 200 25.84 -3.28 -13.82
CA ARG A 200 26.45 -2.25 -14.69
C ARG A 200 26.06 -2.43 -16.16
N LEU A 201 26.14 -3.67 -16.65
CA LEU A 201 25.82 -3.99 -18.04
C LEU A 201 24.31 -3.85 -18.32
N LYS A 202 23.46 -4.49 -17.50
CA LYS A 202 22.00 -4.54 -17.73
C LYS A 202 21.33 -3.18 -17.62
N PHE A 203 21.77 -2.35 -16.68
CA PHE A 203 21.28 -0.99 -16.47
C PHE A 203 22.06 0.05 -17.30
N ALA A 204 23.01 -0.37 -18.11
CA ALA A 204 23.84 0.55 -18.92
C ALA A 204 24.45 1.70 -18.07
N LEU A 205 24.98 1.39 -16.87
CA LEU A 205 25.51 2.38 -15.93
C LEU A 205 26.89 2.87 -16.34
N GLN A 206 26.93 3.64 -17.44
CA GLN A 206 28.11 4.24 -18.05
C GLN A 206 27.86 5.74 -18.26
N PRO A 207 28.91 6.58 -18.28
CA PRO A 207 28.77 8.03 -18.40
C PRO A 207 27.89 8.48 -19.59
N ALA A 208 27.98 7.76 -20.70
CA ALA A 208 27.18 8.04 -21.91
C ALA A 208 25.66 7.91 -21.68
N HIS A 209 25.21 7.31 -20.58
CA HIS A 209 23.80 7.15 -20.23
C HIS A 209 23.38 7.95 -18.99
N GLY A 210 24.20 8.92 -18.56
CA GLY A 210 23.90 9.80 -17.43
C GLY A 210 24.17 9.22 -16.04
N TYR A 211 24.69 8.00 -15.93
CA TYR A 211 25.05 7.36 -14.67
C TYR A 211 26.32 6.54 -14.80
N GLN A 212 27.15 6.57 -13.75
CA GLN A 212 28.39 5.79 -13.70
C GLN A 212 28.47 4.98 -12.42
N LEU A 213 28.59 3.65 -12.54
CA LEU A 213 28.89 2.77 -11.42
C LEU A 213 30.39 2.46 -11.36
N SER A 214 31.08 3.00 -10.36
CA SER A 214 32.53 2.92 -10.21
C SER A 214 32.93 2.21 -8.93
N PRO A 215 34.07 1.47 -8.93
CA PRO A 215 34.68 0.99 -7.69
C PRO A 215 35.27 2.16 -6.89
N VAL A 216 35.13 2.10 -5.56
CA VAL A 216 35.87 2.96 -4.63
C VAL A 216 36.95 2.11 -4.00
N TYR A 217 38.20 2.41 -4.32
CA TYR A 217 39.36 1.60 -3.93
C TYR A 217 39.40 1.30 -2.43
N GLY A 218 39.56 0.05 -2.07
CA GLY A 218 39.63 -0.42 -0.68
C GLY A 218 38.33 -0.31 0.10
N TYR A 219 37.21 0.19 -0.49
CA TYR A 219 35.97 0.43 0.22
C TYR A 219 34.76 -0.34 -0.36
N GLY A 220 34.45 -0.11 -1.64
CA GLY A 220 33.27 -0.73 -2.25
C GLY A 220 32.91 -0.13 -3.60
N TYR A 221 31.67 0.33 -3.74
CA TYR A 221 31.14 0.85 -5.01
C TYR A 221 30.34 2.13 -4.81
N GLN A 222 30.30 2.96 -5.84
CA GLN A 222 29.51 4.20 -5.87
C GLN A 222 28.80 4.32 -7.22
N LEU A 223 27.51 4.67 -7.18
CA LEU A 223 26.74 5.11 -8.34
C LEU A 223 26.68 6.64 -8.33
N GLN A 224 27.08 7.26 -9.43
CA GLN A 224 27.03 8.71 -9.59
C GLN A 224 26.19 9.07 -10.80
N ALA A 225 25.43 10.17 -10.70
CA ALA A 225 24.88 10.82 -11.88
C ALA A 225 26.03 11.55 -12.60
N THR A 226 26.06 11.47 -13.92
CA THR A 226 26.98 12.19 -14.77
C THR A 226 26.18 13.18 -15.61
N ASP A 227 26.76 14.35 -15.89
CA ASP A 227 26.15 15.29 -16.80
C ASP A 227 25.96 14.61 -18.15
N PHE A 228 24.72 14.63 -18.65
CA PHE A 228 24.42 14.11 -19.99
C PHE A 228 25.12 15.02 -20.99
N PRO A 229 26.05 14.55 -21.81
CA PRO A 229 26.45 15.32 -22.98
C PRO A 229 25.23 15.32 -23.91
N GLY A 230 24.51 16.48 -23.93
CA GLY A 230 23.34 16.73 -24.76
C GLY A 230 23.62 16.54 -26.26
#